data_c1800a29c7ba2b2cc39b74e7039512de
#
_entry.id   c1800a29c7ba2b2cc39b74e7039512de
#
_cell.length_a   1.000
_cell.length_b   1.000
_cell.length_c   1.000
_cell.angle_alpha   90.00
_cell.angle_beta   90.00
_cell.angle_gamma   90.00
#
_symmetry.space_group_name_H-M   'P 1'
#
loop_
_entity.id
_entity.type
_entity.pdbx_description
1 polymer ?
#
loop_
_entity_poly.entity_id
_entity_poly.type
_entity_poly.pdbx_seq_one_letter_code
_entity_poly.pdbx_strand_id
1 'polypeptide(L)'
;MRNWKPCPITRRLNISALYTAVRKLSKKGYSFSGESHNFWELVYVVDGRVGVSADGNIYSVPAGKLVLHRPMEFHRIWNDSDDDADVIIISFAADFNIKLSANVFNVEPGGKEEICSIVDDIFTNFEIGKID
;
A
#
# COMPACT_ATOMS: atom_id res chain seq x y z
N MET A 1 -35.07 19.80 -24.05
CA MET A 1 -33.61 19.65 -23.88
C MET A 1 -33.28 19.52 -22.39
N ARG A 2 -32.53 18.50 -22.04
CA ARG A 2 -32.06 18.34 -20.66
C ARG A 2 -30.97 19.36 -20.35
N ASN A 3 -31.11 20.05 -19.21
CA ASN A 3 -30.08 20.90 -18.71
C ASN A 3 -29.13 20.05 -17.81
N TRP A 4 -27.93 19.82 -18.29
CA TRP A 4 -26.91 19.14 -17.53
C TRP A 4 -26.21 20.14 -16.61
N LYS A 5 -26.17 19.83 -15.32
CA LYS A 5 -25.37 20.62 -14.37
C LYS A 5 -24.10 19.86 -14.03
N PRO A 6 -22.94 20.49 -14.16
CA PRO A 6 -21.71 19.81 -13.75
C PRO A 6 -21.67 19.66 -12.23
N CYS A 7 -21.20 18.51 -11.78
CA CYS A 7 -20.83 18.30 -10.39
C CYS A 7 -19.30 18.42 -10.28
N PRO A 8 -18.77 19.50 -9.72
CA PRO A 8 -17.32 19.64 -9.59
C PRO A 8 -16.75 18.54 -8.70
N ILE A 9 -15.68 17.90 -9.16
CA ILE A 9 -14.92 16.95 -8.36
C ILE A 9 -13.89 17.76 -7.57
N THR A 10 -14.10 17.85 -6.26
CA THR A 10 -13.24 18.63 -5.37
C THR A 10 -12.15 17.80 -4.73
N ARG A 11 -12.25 16.47 -4.80
CA ARG A 11 -11.26 15.54 -4.28
C ARG A 11 -10.63 14.78 -5.44
N ARG A 12 -9.33 14.92 -5.60
CA ARG A 12 -8.57 14.27 -6.66
C ARG A 12 -7.38 13.54 -6.06
N LEU A 13 -7.12 12.37 -6.60
CA LEU A 13 -5.88 11.65 -6.37
C LEU A 13 -5.02 11.81 -7.62
N ASN A 14 -3.91 12.52 -7.50
CA ASN A 14 -2.91 12.63 -8.56
C ASN A 14 -1.66 11.86 -8.15
N ILE A 15 -1.40 10.74 -8.83
CA ILE A 15 -0.15 10.01 -8.68
C ILE A 15 0.82 10.54 -9.72
N SER A 16 1.93 11.11 -9.25
CA SER A 16 2.93 11.74 -10.11
C SER A 16 4.16 10.86 -10.36
N ALA A 17 4.43 9.89 -9.49
CA ALA A 17 5.55 8.98 -9.62
C ALA A 17 5.30 7.68 -8.88
N LEU A 18 5.87 6.60 -9.42
CA LEU A 18 5.97 5.30 -8.74
C LEU A 18 7.42 5.08 -8.34
N TYR A 19 7.65 4.74 -7.08
CA TYR A 19 8.98 4.38 -6.57
C TYR A 19 9.15 2.88 -6.48
N THR A 20 8.11 2.19 -6.02
CA THR A 20 8.12 0.74 -5.80
C THR A 20 6.80 0.14 -6.23
N ALA A 21 6.86 -1.01 -6.89
CA ALA A 21 5.70 -1.90 -7.07
C ALA A 21 6.24 -3.33 -7.10
N VAL A 22 6.25 -3.98 -5.97
CA VAL A 22 6.85 -5.30 -5.81
C VAL A 22 5.91 -6.23 -5.05
N ARG A 23 6.02 -7.52 -5.37
CA ARG A 23 5.46 -8.60 -4.58
C ARG A 23 6.63 -9.39 -4.01
N LYS A 24 6.64 -9.58 -2.70
CA LYS A 24 7.72 -10.29 -2.04
C LYS A 24 7.21 -11.24 -0.98
N LEU A 25 7.98 -12.29 -0.78
CA LEU A 25 7.76 -13.26 0.27
C LEU A 25 8.57 -12.82 1.50
N SER A 26 7.86 -12.44 2.55
CA SER A 26 8.46 -12.12 3.85
C SER A 26 8.65 -13.40 4.63
N LYS A 27 9.89 -13.74 4.94
CA LYS A 27 10.23 -14.97 5.65
C LYS A 27 9.80 -14.90 7.11
N LYS A 28 9.53 -16.06 7.69
CA LYS A 28 9.30 -16.18 9.13
C LYS A 28 10.47 -15.53 9.89
N GLY A 29 10.13 -14.71 10.87
CA GLY A 29 11.12 -14.00 11.69
C GLY A 29 11.66 -12.71 11.07
N TYR A 30 11.24 -12.38 9.84
CA TYR A 30 11.65 -11.13 9.21
C TYR A 30 11.14 -9.93 10.02
N SER A 31 12.02 -8.96 10.22
CA SER A 31 11.68 -7.69 10.84
C SER A 31 12.50 -6.58 10.21
N PHE A 32 11.83 -5.51 9.81
CA PHE A 32 12.44 -4.30 9.29
C PHE A 32 12.42 -3.22 10.37
N SER A 33 13.57 -2.58 10.61
CA SER A 33 13.76 -1.66 11.75
C SER A 33 13.01 -0.33 11.62
N GLY A 34 12.57 0.01 10.40
CA GLY A 34 11.73 1.17 10.17
C GLY A 34 12.38 2.26 9.33
N GLU A 35 11.53 3.08 8.75
CA GLU A 35 11.90 4.23 7.93
C GLU A 35 10.80 5.28 7.93
N SER A 36 11.17 6.49 7.50
CA SER A 36 10.22 7.51 7.06
C SER A 36 10.71 8.08 5.73
N HIS A 37 9.78 8.44 4.87
CA HIS A 37 10.06 9.03 3.56
C HIS A 37 8.94 9.99 3.15
N ASN A 38 9.21 10.84 2.17
CA ASN A 38 8.27 11.89 1.75
C ASN A 38 7.25 11.45 0.70
N PHE A 39 6.97 10.17 0.61
CA PHE A 39 5.98 9.62 -0.31
C PHE A 39 5.11 8.57 0.38
N TRP A 40 4.02 8.21 -0.26
CA TRP A 40 3.06 7.23 0.22
C TRP A 40 3.55 5.81 0.01
N GLU A 41 3.18 4.92 0.92
CA GLU A 41 3.44 3.49 0.78
C GLU A 41 2.20 2.68 1.15
N LEU A 42 1.79 1.81 0.23
CA LEU A 42 0.70 0.87 0.42
C LEU A 42 1.28 -0.52 0.57
N VAL A 43 0.87 -1.23 1.60
CA VAL A 43 1.21 -2.64 1.80
C VAL A 43 -0.09 -3.46 1.81
N TYR A 44 -0.20 -4.40 0.89
CA TYR A 44 -1.31 -5.34 0.83
C TYR A 44 -0.82 -6.73 1.20
N VAL A 45 -1.54 -7.41 2.08
CA VAL A 45 -1.21 -8.77 2.51
C VAL A 45 -1.99 -9.76 1.67
N VAL A 46 -1.27 -10.49 0.80
CA VAL A 46 -1.85 -11.50 -0.08
C VAL A 46 -2.12 -12.78 0.70
N ASP A 47 -1.17 -13.21 1.53
CA ASP A 47 -1.25 -14.39 2.35
C ASP A 47 -0.42 -14.23 3.61
N GLY A 48 -0.82 -14.89 4.68
CA GLY A 48 -0.18 -14.79 5.98
C GLY A 48 -0.68 -13.58 6.78
N ARG A 49 0.21 -13.03 7.58
CA ARG A 49 -0.08 -11.91 8.48
C ARG A 49 1.19 -11.12 8.74
N VAL A 50 1.09 -9.80 8.73
CA VAL A 50 2.19 -8.93 9.12
C VAL A 50 1.78 -8.05 10.30
N GLY A 51 2.77 -7.68 11.10
CA GLY A 51 2.65 -6.61 12.06
C GLY A 51 3.21 -5.33 11.45
N VAL A 52 2.57 -4.21 11.71
CA VAL A 52 3.03 -2.90 11.26
C VAL A 52 2.97 -1.93 12.42
N SER A 53 3.94 -1.02 12.46
CA SER A 53 3.81 0.18 13.29
C SER A 53 3.78 1.42 12.40
N ALA A 54 2.96 2.36 12.81
CA ALA A 54 2.78 3.64 12.12
C ALA A 54 2.69 4.75 13.18
N ASP A 55 3.72 5.60 13.26
CA ASP A 55 3.86 6.66 14.28
C ASP A 55 3.57 6.17 15.71
N GLY A 56 4.11 5.00 16.06
CA GLY A 56 3.97 4.41 17.39
C GLY A 56 2.71 3.57 17.62
N ASN A 57 1.74 3.59 16.71
CA ASN A 57 0.60 2.68 16.75
C ASN A 57 0.95 1.34 16.11
N ILE A 58 0.50 0.25 16.71
CA ILE A 58 0.77 -1.11 16.24
C ILE A 58 -0.50 -1.73 15.70
N TYR A 59 -0.39 -2.31 14.50
CA TYR A 59 -1.49 -3.00 13.84
C TYR A 59 -1.08 -4.42 13.45
N SER A 60 -2.01 -5.34 13.58
CA SER A 60 -1.92 -6.67 13.00
C SER A 60 -2.72 -6.70 11.70
N VAL A 61 -2.06 -7.01 10.59
CA VAL A 61 -2.65 -6.93 9.24
C VAL A 61 -2.68 -8.32 8.64
N PRO A 62 -3.84 -9.01 8.68
CA PRO A 62 -4.00 -10.31 8.08
C PRO A 62 -4.19 -10.22 6.57
N ALA A 63 -4.13 -11.37 5.90
CA ALA A 63 -4.43 -11.49 4.47
C ALA A 63 -5.78 -10.85 4.12
N GLY A 64 -5.85 -10.17 2.99
CA GLY A 64 -7.03 -9.45 2.52
C GLY A 64 -7.16 -8.03 3.01
N LYS A 65 -6.22 -7.56 3.82
CA LYS A 65 -6.19 -6.16 4.27
C LYS A 65 -4.97 -5.43 3.73
N LEU A 66 -5.09 -4.13 3.64
CA LEU A 66 -3.98 -3.25 3.30
C LEU A 66 -3.77 -2.19 4.38
N VAL A 67 -2.55 -1.71 4.46
CA VAL A 67 -2.19 -0.55 5.27
C VAL A 67 -1.63 0.53 4.34
N LEU A 68 -1.99 1.78 4.61
CA LEU A 68 -1.50 2.93 3.87
C LEU A 68 -0.70 3.83 4.80
N HIS A 69 0.59 3.98 4.50
CA HIS A 69 1.50 4.85 5.22
C HIS A 69 1.58 6.21 4.54
N ARG A 70 1.42 7.27 5.33
CA ARG A 70 1.48 8.66 4.86
C ARG A 70 2.92 9.10 4.67
N PRO A 71 3.16 10.14 3.84
CA PRO A 71 4.46 10.78 3.80
C PRO A 71 4.94 11.19 5.20
N MET A 72 6.21 10.98 5.47
CA MET A 72 6.92 11.29 6.73
C MET A 72 6.49 10.48 7.96
N GLU A 73 5.51 9.61 7.84
CA GLU A 73 5.12 8.68 8.91
C GLU A 73 6.24 7.66 9.12
N PHE A 74 6.72 7.53 10.35
CA PHE A 74 7.68 6.48 10.70
C PHE A 74 6.96 5.15 10.79
N HIS A 75 7.39 4.17 9.98
CA HIS A 75 6.72 2.88 9.91
C HIS A 75 7.71 1.71 9.92
N ARG A 76 7.26 0.60 10.47
CA ARG A 76 7.98 -0.67 10.55
C ARG A 76 7.06 -1.78 10.06
N ILE A 77 7.66 -2.87 9.60
CA ILE A 77 6.94 -4.09 9.22
C ILE A 77 7.71 -5.32 9.69
N TRP A 78 7.00 -6.32 10.14
CA TRP A 78 7.57 -7.63 10.50
C TRP A 78 6.59 -8.73 10.13
N ASN A 79 7.12 -9.94 9.93
CA ASN A 79 6.27 -11.10 9.72
C ASN A 79 5.71 -11.56 11.08
N ASP A 80 4.40 -11.51 11.23
CA ASP A 80 3.67 -11.86 12.46
C ASP A 80 2.93 -13.18 12.30
N SER A 81 3.32 -14.01 11.34
CA SER A 81 2.75 -15.33 11.11
C SER A 81 3.75 -16.44 11.48
N ASP A 82 3.22 -17.66 11.60
CA ASP A 82 4.04 -18.83 11.89
C ASP A 82 4.80 -19.35 10.66
N ASP A 83 4.54 -18.77 9.50
CA ASP A 83 5.10 -19.14 8.21
C ASP A 83 5.46 -17.90 7.39
N ASP A 84 5.85 -18.07 6.14
CA ASP A 84 6.11 -16.96 5.23
C ASP A 84 4.84 -16.13 4.97
N ALA A 85 5.00 -14.83 4.79
CA ALA A 85 3.91 -13.94 4.42
C ALA A 85 4.15 -13.38 3.02
N ASP A 86 3.13 -13.38 2.20
CA ASP A 86 3.15 -12.86 0.83
C ASP A 86 2.55 -11.46 0.83
N VAL A 87 3.36 -10.45 0.46
CA VAL A 87 2.96 -9.05 0.50
C VAL A 87 3.25 -8.34 -0.79
N ILE A 88 2.43 -7.35 -1.10
CA ILE A 88 2.62 -6.39 -2.18
C ILE A 88 2.90 -5.04 -1.55
N ILE A 89 3.96 -4.37 -2.04
CA ILE A 89 4.33 -3.04 -1.62
C ILE A 89 4.33 -2.13 -2.83
N ILE A 90 3.55 -1.04 -2.74
CA ILE A 90 3.49 0.01 -3.76
C ILE A 90 3.80 1.32 -3.07
N SER A 91 4.84 2.02 -3.51
CA SER A 91 5.16 3.35 -3.02
C SER A 91 5.12 4.37 -4.15
N PHE A 92 4.58 5.53 -3.86
CA PHE A 92 4.23 6.51 -4.87
C PHE A 92 4.18 7.93 -4.32
N ALA A 93 4.49 8.88 -5.20
CA ALA A 93 4.23 10.27 -4.93
C ALA A 93 2.81 10.62 -5.38
N ALA A 94 2.06 11.26 -4.52
CA ALA A 94 0.70 11.68 -4.82
C ALA A 94 0.37 12.98 -4.11
N ASP A 95 -0.49 13.76 -4.74
CA ASP A 95 -1.10 14.93 -4.16
C ASP A 95 -2.54 14.56 -3.77
N PHE A 96 -2.77 14.45 -2.48
CA PHE A 96 -4.06 14.12 -1.93
C PHE A 96 -4.52 15.24 -1.02
N ASN A 97 -5.72 15.67 -1.21
CA ASN A 97 -6.41 16.50 -0.26
C ASN A 97 -7.52 15.68 0.44
N ILE A 98 -7.16 14.50 0.90
CA ILE A 98 -8.08 13.59 1.60
C ILE A 98 -7.56 13.30 3.00
N LYS A 99 -8.40 13.56 3.99
CA LYS A 99 -8.13 13.13 5.36
C LYS A 99 -8.58 11.68 5.51
N LEU A 100 -7.63 10.79 5.76
CA LEU A 100 -7.93 9.38 5.98
C LEU A 100 -8.40 9.16 7.42
N SER A 101 -9.46 8.36 7.57
CA SER A 101 -10.02 8.01 8.88
C SER A 101 -9.31 6.83 9.54
N ALA A 102 -8.54 6.06 8.79
CA ALA A 102 -7.84 4.87 9.25
C ALA A 102 -6.56 4.64 8.46
N ASN A 103 -5.66 3.80 8.97
CA ASN A 103 -4.46 3.35 8.27
C ASN A 103 -4.64 1.96 7.66
N VAL A 104 -5.52 1.14 8.22
CA VAL A 104 -5.77 -0.23 7.78
C VAL A 104 -7.17 -0.33 7.17
N PHE A 105 -7.25 -0.96 5.99
CA PHE A 105 -8.47 -1.05 5.19
C PHE A 105 -8.73 -2.49 4.77
N ASN A 106 -10.00 -2.86 4.68
CA ASN A 106 -10.43 -4.12 4.08
C ASN A 106 -10.43 -3.98 2.55
N VAL A 107 -10.04 -5.06 1.88
CA VAL A 107 -10.14 -5.16 0.43
C VAL A 107 -11.37 -6.00 0.07
N GLU A 108 -12.21 -5.49 -0.83
CA GLU A 108 -13.44 -6.14 -1.29
C GLU A 108 -13.13 -7.50 -1.95
N PRO A 109 -14.09 -8.47 -1.93
CA PRO A 109 -13.97 -9.70 -2.69
C PRO A 109 -13.66 -9.43 -4.18
N GLY A 110 -12.67 -10.11 -4.72
CA GLY A 110 -12.16 -9.87 -6.08
C GLY A 110 -11.02 -8.85 -6.14
N GLY A 111 -10.83 -8.04 -5.11
CA GLY A 111 -9.78 -7.03 -5.07
C GLY A 111 -8.37 -7.62 -5.02
N LYS A 112 -8.21 -8.81 -4.44
CA LYS A 112 -6.93 -9.53 -4.43
C LYS A 112 -6.41 -9.79 -5.84
N GLU A 113 -7.23 -10.34 -6.69
CA GLU A 113 -6.88 -10.67 -8.07
C GLU A 113 -6.58 -9.39 -8.86
N GLU A 114 -7.36 -8.35 -8.65
CA GLU A 114 -7.17 -7.06 -9.30
C GLU A 114 -5.85 -6.40 -8.87
N ILE A 115 -5.53 -6.37 -7.59
CA ILE A 115 -4.27 -5.81 -7.07
C ILE A 115 -3.08 -6.59 -7.62
N CYS A 116 -3.11 -7.92 -7.60
CA CYS A 116 -2.05 -8.75 -8.12
C CYS A 116 -1.83 -8.50 -9.62
N SER A 117 -2.92 -8.41 -10.38
CA SER A 117 -2.86 -8.11 -11.83
C SER A 117 -2.27 -6.73 -12.12
N ILE A 118 -2.66 -5.72 -11.36
CA ILE A 118 -2.13 -4.36 -11.50
C ILE A 118 -0.63 -4.33 -11.23
N VAL A 119 -0.16 -5.01 -10.19
CA VAL A 119 1.27 -5.06 -9.86
C VAL A 119 2.06 -5.75 -10.96
N ASP A 120 1.55 -6.85 -11.52
CA ASP A 120 2.18 -7.53 -12.64
C ASP A 120 2.26 -6.63 -13.88
N ASP A 121 1.21 -5.88 -14.18
CA ASP A 121 1.16 -4.93 -15.30
C ASP A 121 2.17 -3.79 -15.11
N ILE A 122 2.25 -3.24 -13.91
CA ILE A 122 3.20 -2.18 -13.58
C ILE A 122 4.63 -2.70 -13.76
N PHE A 123 4.93 -3.86 -13.22
CA PHE A 123 6.26 -4.47 -13.31
C PHE A 123 6.68 -4.74 -14.76
N THR A 124 5.73 -5.13 -15.60
CA THR A 124 5.98 -5.46 -16.99
C THR A 124 6.16 -4.22 -17.88
N ASN A 125 5.40 -3.15 -17.63
CA ASN A 125 5.25 -2.03 -18.57
C ASN A 125 5.97 -0.75 -18.13
N PHE A 126 6.47 -0.68 -16.88
CA PHE A 126 7.12 0.50 -16.35
C PHE A 126 8.54 0.18 -15.88
N GLU A 127 9.48 1.08 -16.19
CA GLU A 127 10.77 1.08 -15.52
C GLU A 127 10.59 1.72 -14.16
N ILE A 128 10.45 0.87 -13.14
CA ILE A 128 10.42 1.33 -11.77
C ILE A 128 11.86 1.41 -11.28
N GLY A 129 12.16 2.46 -10.51
CA GLY A 129 13.47 2.62 -9.91
C GLY A 129 13.88 1.32 -9.21
N LYS A 130 15.05 0.79 -9.60
CA LYS A 130 15.59 -0.40 -8.98
C LYS A 130 15.92 -0.09 -7.53
N ILE A 131 15.32 -0.83 -6.63
CA ILE A 131 15.72 -0.82 -5.23
C ILE A 131 16.84 -1.84 -5.13
N ASP A 132 18.02 -1.34 -4.92
CA ASP A 132 19.17 -2.19 -4.60
C ASP A 132 19.08 -2.69 -3.16
#